data_505c4cc5ce82d9aff88c93d6dea93a4b
#
_entry.id   505c4cc5ce82d9aff88c93d6dea93a4b
#
_cell.length_a   1.000
_cell.length_b   1.000
_cell.length_c   1.000
_cell.angle_alpha   90.00
_cell.angle_beta   90.00
_cell.angle_gamma   90.00
#
_symmetry.space_group_name_H-M   'P 1'
#
loop_
_entity.id
_entity.type
_entity.pdbx_description
1 polymer ?
#
loop_
_entity_poly.entity_id
_entity_poly.type
_entity_poly.pdbx_seq_one_letter_code
_entity_poly.pdbx_strand_id
1 'polypeptide(L)'
;QNWLEQHGAVRIGYLKNDVGISLVDTESEKPVGIINDYISLVSGYLGELAIEFQLTGFESQEKELQALKDNRIDMIFHMNQNPYEAEQNDIILSNTVFEINVAVLTGVKKFDENKENTVAVSRNNLLGKWYISFNYPFWKIKEYDSSAEADKAVQSGEADCFVVKAGQSLKTLEDSKMRSIFLTKSGASCFAVTRENTTLMNILNKTIQTLPDSRLSSQFCVYENAPG
;
A
#
# COMPACT_ATOMS: atom_id res chain seq x y z
N GLN A 1 22.03 6.09 17.02
CA GLN A 1 22.94 7.16 16.55
C GLN A 1 24.12 6.56 15.78
N ASN A 2 24.86 5.66 16.40
CA ASN A 2 26.12 5.12 15.87
C ASN A 2 25.96 4.39 14.50
N TRP A 3 24.84 3.70 14.27
CA TRP A 3 24.61 2.98 12.99
C TRP A 3 24.46 3.95 11.81
N LEU A 4 23.65 5.01 11.98
CA LEU A 4 23.43 6.02 10.94
C LEU A 4 24.70 6.80 10.61
N GLU A 5 25.50 7.14 11.62
CA GLU A 5 26.77 7.86 11.44
C GLU A 5 27.80 7.02 10.63
N GLN A 6 27.82 5.71 10.82
CA GLN A 6 28.71 4.80 10.12
C GLN A 6 28.20 4.37 8.74
N HIS A 7 26.88 4.20 8.60
CA HIS A 7 26.26 3.70 7.39
C HIS A 7 26.00 4.81 6.34
N GLY A 8 25.70 6.02 6.78
CA GLY A 8 25.27 7.12 5.94
C GLY A 8 23.77 7.07 5.64
N ALA A 9 23.38 7.33 4.38
CA ALA A 9 21.98 7.35 3.98
C ALA A 9 21.30 5.98 4.11
N VAL A 10 20.03 5.98 4.52
CA VAL A 10 19.16 4.80 4.51
C VAL A 10 18.64 4.58 3.10
N ARG A 11 18.93 3.44 2.51
CA ARG A 11 18.54 3.08 1.15
C ARG A 11 17.17 2.40 1.15
N ILE A 12 16.16 3.09 0.60
CA ILE A 12 14.77 2.60 0.53
C ILE A 12 14.50 2.01 -0.84
N GLY A 13 13.99 0.76 -0.88
CA GLY A 13 13.35 0.19 -2.05
C GLY A 13 11.85 0.44 -2.03
N TYR A 14 11.25 0.80 -3.16
CA TYR A 14 9.82 1.03 -3.31
C TYR A 14 9.29 0.46 -4.62
N LEU A 15 7.98 0.19 -4.71
CA LEU A 15 7.34 -0.23 -5.96
C LEU A 15 6.98 0.98 -6.83
N LYS A 16 7.39 0.97 -8.10
CA LYS A 16 7.16 2.06 -9.05
C LYS A 16 5.69 2.25 -9.44
N ASN A 17 4.88 1.21 -9.32
CA ASN A 17 3.51 1.18 -9.81
C ASN A 17 2.45 1.19 -8.70
N ASP A 18 2.83 1.55 -7.49
CA ASP A 18 1.96 1.52 -6.32
C ASP A 18 1.23 2.85 -6.14
N VAL A 19 0.03 2.93 -6.73
CA VAL A 19 -0.79 4.15 -6.77
C VAL A 19 -1.14 4.63 -5.36
N GLY A 20 -0.93 5.91 -5.09
CA GLY A 20 -1.16 6.53 -3.78
C GLY A 20 -0.03 6.31 -2.78
N ILE A 21 0.83 5.32 -2.98
CA ILE A 21 1.94 4.98 -2.09
C ILE A 21 3.28 5.46 -2.64
N SER A 22 3.64 5.04 -3.85
CA SER A 22 4.94 5.28 -4.46
C SER A 22 4.93 5.24 -5.99
N LEU A 23 3.81 5.63 -6.60
CA LEU A 23 3.71 5.71 -8.07
C LEU A 23 4.77 6.67 -8.61
N VAL A 24 5.56 6.21 -9.57
CA VAL A 24 6.55 7.06 -10.22
C VAL A 24 5.87 8.02 -11.19
N ASP A 25 6.08 9.30 -10.96
CA ASP A 25 5.68 10.34 -11.88
C ASP A 25 6.54 10.30 -13.16
N THR A 26 5.89 10.32 -14.32
CA THR A 26 6.55 10.15 -15.62
C THR A 26 7.45 11.32 -16.02
N GLU A 27 7.22 12.50 -15.48
CA GLU A 27 8.00 13.69 -15.79
C GLU A 27 9.23 13.84 -14.87
N SER A 28 9.02 13.67 -13.56
CA SER A 28 10.09 13.83 -12.56
C SER A 28 10.91 12.57 -12.30
N GLU A 29 10.43 11.41 -12.76
CA GLU A 29 10.99 10.08 -12.46
C GLU A 29 11.11 9.78 -10.95
N LYS A 30 10.33 10.49 -10.11
CA LYS A 30 10.32 10.37 -8.65
C LYS A 30 9.02 9.74 -8.16
N PRO A 31 9.06 9.03 -7.01
CA PRO A 31 7.83 8.50 -6.44
C PRO A 31 6.96 9.63 -5.90
N VAL A 32 5.65 9.49 -6.07
CA VAL A 32 4.62 10.37 -5.53
C VAL A 32 3.69 9.55 -4.67
N GLY A 33 3.41 10.00 -3.45
CA GLY A 33 2.49 9.34 -2.55
C GLY A 33 2.94 9.36 -1.09
N ILE A 34 2.44 8.40 -0.32
CA ILE A 34 2.68 8.29 1.13
C ILE A 34 4.17 8.22 1.47
N ILE A 35 5.01 7.65 0.60
CA ILE A 35 6.47 7.60 0.80
C ILE A 35 7.07 9.00 0.99
N ASN A 36 6.61 10.00 0.23
CA ASN A 36 7.10 11.38 0.36
C ASN A 36 6.67 12.00 1.67
N ASP A 37 5.46 11.73 2.10
CA ASP A 37 4.92 12.25 3.35
C ASP A 37 5.67 11.68 4.56
N TYR A 38 5.94 10.37 4.53
CA TYR A 38 6.75 9.74 5.55
C TYR A 38 8.14 10.38 5.63
N ILE A 39 8.85 10.51 4.51
CA ILE A 39 10.19 11.09 4.45
C ILE A 39 10.17 12.53 4.98
N SER A 40 9.20 13.35 4.57
CA SER A 40 9.06 14.73 5.01
C SER A 40 8.80 14.83 6.52
N LEU A 41 7.93 13.99 7.06
CA LEU A 41 7.61 13.96 8.49
C LEU A 41 8.83 13.52 9.32
N VAL A 42 9.51 12.49 8.91
CA VAL A 42 10.69 11.97 9.61
C VAL A 42 11.85 12.95 9.56
N SER A 43 12.09 13.59 8.43
CA SER A 43 13.15 14.61 8.27
C SER A 43 12.88 15.85 9.14
N GLY A 44 11.60 16.21 9.36
CA GLY A 44 11.22 17.34 10.22
C GLY A 44 11.34 17.06 11.72
N TYR A 45 11.13 15.81 12.15
CA TYR A 45 11.12 15.43 13.57
C TYR A 45 12.50 15.14 14.15
N LEU A 46 13.47 14.75 13.33
CA LEU A 46 14.78 14.33 13.77
C LEU A 46 15.84 15.45 13.79
N GLY A 47 15.42 16.69 13.88
CA GLY A 47 16.14 17.96 13.84
C GLY A 47 17.64 18.02 14.19
N GLU A 48 18.16 17.09 15.02
CA GLU A 48 19.57 16.90 15.31
C GLU A 48 20.16 15.63 14.66
N LEU A 49 19.30 14.72 14.14
CA LEU A 49 19.66 13.47 13.46
C LEU A 49 18.96 13.46 12.09
N ALA A 50 19.48 14.26 11.17
CA ALA A 50 19.01 14.22 9.79
C ALA A 50 19.28 12.83 9.20
N ILE A 51 18.24 11.99 9.10
CA ILE A 51 18.33 10.77 8.31
C ILE A 51 18.23 11.17 6.85
N GLU A 52 19.28 10.90 6.11
CA GLU A 52 19.26 11.01 4.67
C GLU A 52 18.73 9.70 4.06
N PHE A 53 17.81 9.81 3.10
CA PHE A 53 17.23 8.67 2.39
C PHE A 53 17.66 8.66 0.93
N GLN A 54 18.01 7.47 0.43
CA GLN A 54 18.23 7.20 -1.00
C GLN A 54 17.13 6.27 -1.48
N LEU A 55 16.43 6.63 -2.54
CA LEU A 55 15.26 5.92 -3.06
C LEU A 55 15.63 5.14 -4.31
N THR A 56 15.24 3.85 -4.36
CA THR A 56 15.37 2.99 -5.54
C THR A 56 14.05 2.33 -5.85
N GLY A 57 13.52 2.55 -7.05
CA GLY A 57 12.27 1.97 -7.53
C GLY A 57 12.45 0.58 -8.14
N PHE A 58 11.49 -0.30 -7.87
CA PHE A 58 11.45 -1.66 -8.39
C PHE A 58 10.12 -1.95 -9.09
N GLU A 59 10.16 -2.84 -10.08
CA GLU A 59 8.97 -3.24 -10.83
C GLU A 59 8.11 -4.28 -10.09
N SER A 60 8.69 -4.99 -9.11
CA SER A 60 8.00 -6.03 -8.35
C SER A 60 8.56 -6.19 -6.95
N GLN A 61 7.74 -6.72 -6.03
CA GLN A 61 8.16 -7.04 -4.67
C GLN A 61 9.26 -8.11 -4.64
N GLU A 62 9.23 -9.06 -5.56
CA GLU A 62 10.29 -10.07 -5.70
C GLU A 62 11.65 -9.43 -5.95
N LYS A 63 11.72 -8.42 -6.83
CA LYS A 63 12.95 -7.67 -7.10
C LYS A 63 13.40 -6.83 -5.90
N GLU A 64 12.48 -6.24 -5.16
CA GLU A 64 12.80 -5.54 -3.91
C GLU A 64 13.40 -6.48 -2.87
N LEU A 65 12.78 -7.64 -2.64
CA LEU A 65 13.26 -8.65 -1.69
C LEU A 65 14.65 -9.17 -2.09
N GLN A 66 14.89 -9.38 -3.37
CA GLN A 66 16.21 -9.79 -3.85
C GLN A 66 17.25 -8.68 -3.62
N ALA A 67 16.90 -7.42 -3.88
CA ALA A 67 17.79 -6.29 -3.61
C ALA A 67 18.11 -6.14 -2.12
N LEU A 68 17.15 -6.41 -1.24
CA LEU A 68 17.35 -6.41 0.20
C LEU A 68 18.32 -7.53 0.62
N LYS A 69 18.16 -8.75 0.11
CA LYS A 69 19.05 -9.88 0.35
C LYS A 69 20.45 -9.61 -0.16
N ASP A 70 20.59 -8.96 -1.30
CA ASP A 70 21.89 -8.61 -1.91
C ASP A 70 22.53 -7.36 -1.28
N ASN A 71 21.93 -6.80 -0.24
CA ASN A 71 22.40 -5.59 0.43
C ASN A 71 22.53 -4.36 -0.49
N ARG A 72 21.67 -4.28 -1.51
CA ARG A 72 21.57 -3.11 -2.40
C ARG A 72 20.62 -2.04 -1.86
N ILE A 73 19.69 -2.42 -1.00
CA ILE A 73 18.81 -1.56 -0.22
C ILE A 73 18.84 -1.99 1.25
N ASP A 74 18.47 -1.08 2.14
CA ASP A 74 18.44 -1.32 3.59
C ASP A 74 17.05 -1.69 4.10
N MET A 75 16.02 -1.18 3.43
CA MET A 75 14.63 -1.41 3.80
C MET A 75 13.71 -1.40 2.59
N ILE A 76 12.56 -2.04 2.74
CA ILE A 76 11.44 -1.99 1.79
C ILE A 76 10.36 -1.07 2.35
N PHE A 77 9.94 -0.10 1.57
CA PHE A 77 8.76 0.73 1.78
C PHE A 77 7.67 0.24 0.83
N HIS A 78 6.75 -0.42 1.20
CA HIS A 78 6.13 -1.08 2.29
C HIS A 78 5.86 -2.55 1.93
N MET A 79 5.52 -3.33 2.92
CA MET A 79 5.03 -4.69 2.76
C MET A 79 3.77 -4.90 3.58
N ASN A 80 3.03 -5.91 3.17
CA ASN A 80 1.95 -6.45 3.97
C ASN A 80 2.48 -6.96 5.32
N GLN A 81 1.82 -6.62 6.42
CA GLN A 81 2.18 -7.09 7.76
C GLN A 81 1.77 -8.55 7.96
N ASN A 82 2.47 -9.45 7.27
CA ASN A 82 2.26 -10.89 7.31
C ASN A 82 3.49 -11.59 7.91
N PRO A 83 3.43 -12.05 9.17
CA PRO A 83 4.56 -12.72 9.84
C PRO A 83 5.03 -13.99 9.13
N TYR A 84 4.11 -14.74 8.50
CA TYR A 84 4.44 -15.95 7.75
C TYR A 84 5.29 -15.63 6.52
N GLU A 85 4.90 -14.62 5.75
CA GLU A 85 5.66 -14.15 4.58
C GLU A 85 7.03 -13.61 4.98
N ALA A 86 7.10 -12.92 6.12
CA ALA A 86 8.36 -12.43 6.68
C ALA A 86 9.32 -13.56 7.00
N GLU A 87 8.83 -14.62 7.64
CA GLU A 87 9.63 -15.80 7.97
C GLU A 87 10.13 -16.51 6.71
N GLN A 88 9.28 -16.68 5.70
CA GLN A 88 9.63 -17.28 4.42
C GLN A 88 10.73 -16.51 3.68
N ASN A 89 10.80 -15.21 3.83
CA ASN A 89 11.75 -14.33 3.15
C ASN A 89 12.96 -13.93 4.02
N ASP A 90 13.07 -14.46 5.22
CA ASP A 90 14.17 -14.16 6.16
C ASP A 90 14.31 -12.67 6.47
N ILE A 91 13.18 -12.00 6.66
CA ILE A 91 13.06 -10.59 6.99
C ILE A 91 12.31 -10.41 8.31
N ILE A 92 12.44 -9.22 8.88
CA ILE A 92 11.62 -8.75 10.01
C ILE A 92 10.80 -7.53 9.58
N LEU A 93 9.63 -7.41 10.18
CA LEU A 93 8.65 -6.36 9.88
C LEU A 93 8.59 -5.34 11.01
N SER A 94 8.43 -4.07 10.62
CA SER A 94 8.21 -2.98 11.57
C SER A 94 6.80 -3.03 12.18
N ASN A 95 6.54 -2.13 13.12
CA ASN A 95 5.19 -1.76 13.51
C ASN A 95 4.42 -1.25 12.28
N THR A 96 3.10 -1.22 12.38
CA THR A 96 2.23 -0.69 11.32
C THR A 96 2.56 0.77 11.02
N VAL A 97 2.79 1.07 9.75
CA VAL A 97 3.06 2.44 9.26
C VAL A 97 1.76 3.12 8.86
N PHE A 98 0.89 2.41 8.14
CA PHE A 98 -0.44 2.88 7.76
C PHE A 98 -1.39 1.70 7.59
N GLU A 99 -2.68 1.99 7.66
CA GLU A 99 -3.75 1.04 7.41
C GLU A 99 -4.56 1.45 6.20
N ILE A 100 -5.08 0.45 5.49
CA ILE A 100 -5.89 0.63 4.30
C ILE A 100 -7.28 0.11 4.58
N ASN A 101 -8.28 0.95 4.36
CA ASN A 101 -9.69 0.59 4.35
C ASN A 101 -10.18 0.57 2.91
N VAL A 102 -10.75 -0.53 2.49
CA VAL A 102 -11.22 -0.73 1.12
C VAL A 102 -12.74 -0.70 1.07
N ALA A 103 -13.28 0.01 0.10
CA ALA A 103 -14.68 0.00 -0.24
C ALA A 103 -14.92 -0.82 -1.52
N VAL A 104 -16.08 -1.46 -1.58
CA VAL A 104 -16.60 -2.11 -2.78
C VAL A 104 -17.91 -1.48 -3.20
N LEU A 105 -18.15 -1.37 -4.50
CA LEU A 105 -19.45 -1.08 -5.09
C LEU A 105 -20.17 -2.41 -5.39
N THR A 106 -21.44 -2.51 -5.02
CA THR A 106 -22.26 -3.70 -5.29
C THR A 106 -23.69 -3.34 -5.57
N GLY A 107 -24.32 -4.07 -6.50
CA GLY A 107 -25.76 -4.06 -6.74
C GLY A 107 -26.51 -5.14 -5.92
N VAL A 108 -25.77 -6.01 -5.23
CA VAL A 108 -26.38 -7.11 -4.45
C VAL A 108 -27.05 -6.55 -3.20
N LYS A 109 -28.35 -6.80 -3.04
CA LYS A 109 -29.15 -6.24 -1.92
C LYS A 109 -28.67 -6.70 -0.54
N LYS A 110 -28.23 -7.96 -0.43
CA LYS A 110 -27.69 -8.55 0.80
C LYS A 110 -26.27 -9.02 0.56
N PHE A 111 -25.37 -8.07 0.38
CA PHE A 111 -23.94 -8.36 0.25
C PHE A 111 -23.39 -8.85 1.59
N ASP A 112 -22.68 -9.97 1.55
CA ASP A 112 -22.04 -10.57 2.72
C ASP A 112 -20.57 -10.86 2.40
N GLU A 113 -19.68 -10.09 3.02
CA GLU A 113 -18.22 -10.22 2.80
C GLU A 113 -17.64 -11.54 3.29
N ASN A 114 -18.35 -12.25 4.17
CA ASN A 114 -17.90 -13.53 4.73
C ASN A 114 -18.25 -14.74 3.84
N LYS A 115 -18.94 -14.50 2.74
CA LYS A 115 -19.24 -15.51 1.72
C LYS A 115 -18.31 -15.41 0.53
N GLU A 116 -18.26 -16.45 -0.27
CA GLU A 116 -17.60 -16.42 -1.56
C GLU A 116 -18.26 -15.35 -2.44
N ASN A 117 -17.46 -14.39 -2.93
CA ASN A 117 -17.87 -13.36 -3.86
C ASN A 117 -16.94 -13.38 -5.08
N THR A 118 -17.48 -13.02 -6.23
CA THR A 118 -16.67 -12.67 -7.39
C THR A 118 -16.45 -11.17 -7.38
N VAL A 119 -15.19 -10.74 -7.25
CA VAL A 119 -14.82 -9.33 -7.17
C VAL A 119 -14.13 -8.89 -8.46
N ALA A 120 -14.65 -7.82 -9.05
CA ALA A 120 -14.01 -7.14 -10.17
C ALA A 120 -12.94 -6.19 -9.64
N VAL A 121 -11.75 -6.26 -10.21
CA VAL A 121 -10.61 -5.40 -9.87
C VAL A 121 -10.01 -4.85 -11.15
N SER A 122 -9.74 -3.56 -11.19
CA SER A 122 -8.97 -2.97 -12.29
C SER A 122 -7.52 -3.46 -12.21
N ARG A 123 -6.92 -3.81 -13.36
CA ARG A 123 -5.57 -4.36 -13.45
C ARG A 123 -4.50 -3.46 -12.83
N ASN A 124 -4.69 -2.16 -12.87
CA ASN A 124 -3.81 -1.16 -12.28
C ASN A 124 -4.14 -0.82 -10.81
N ASN A 125 -5.16 -1.44 -10.21
CA ASN A 125 -5.45 -1.33 -8.77
C ASN A 125 -4.71 -2.43 -7.99
N LEU A 126 -3.39 -2.34 -7.93
CA LEU A 126 -2.54 -3.34 -7.26
C LEU A 126 -2.84 -3.45 -5.77
N LEU A 127 -3.12 -2.31 -5.13
CA LEU A 127 -3.43 -2.25 -3.71
C LEU A 127 -4.75 -2.95 -3.37
N GLY A 128 -5.80 -2.70 -4.16
CA GLY A 128 -7.09 -3.38 -4.02
C GLY A 128 -6.97 -4.88 -4.24
N LYS A 129 -6.23 -5.28 -5.26
CA LYS A 129 -5.96 -6.70 -5.55
C LYS A 129 -5.23 -7.39 -4.40
N TRP A 130 -4.17 -6.78 -3.89
CA TRP A 130 -3.44 -7.28 -2.73
C TRP A 130 -4.34 -7.39 -1.49
N TYR A 131 -5.08 -6.34 -1.18
CA TYR A 131 -5.99 -6.30 -0.02
C TYR A 131 -7.02 -7.44 -0.07
N ILE A 132 -7.65 -7.67 -1.21
CA ILE A 132 -8.61 -8.75 -1.39
C ILE A 132 -7.95 -10.12 -1.26
N SER A 133 -6.84 -10.33 -1.95
CA SER A 133 -6.10 -11.60 -1.93
C SER A 133 -5.69 -12.01 -0.52
N PHE A 134 -5.33 -11.03 0.31
CA PHE A 134 -4.88 -11.26 1.67
C PHE A 134 -6.04 -11.46 2.65
N ASN A 135 -7.04 -10.57 2.62
CA ASN A 135 -8.12 -10.57 3.62
C ASN A 135 -9.28 -11.50 3.27
N TYR A 136 -9.49 -11.75 1.97
CA TYR A 136 -10.61 -12.55 1.44
C TYR A 136 -10.09 -13.60 0.45
N PRO A 137 -9.21 -14.53 0.87
CA PRO A 137 -8.60 -15.52 -0.04
C PRO A 137 -9.60 -16.48 -0.68
N PHE A 138 -10.81 -16.54 -0.15
CA PHE A 138 -11.93 -17.34 -0.67
C PHE A 138 -12.77 -16.62 -1.73
N TRP A 139 -12.49 -15.33 -1.99
CA TRP A 139 -13.13 -14.61 -3.09
C TRP A 139 -12.44 -14.91 -4.42
N LYS A 140 -13.21 -14.87 -5.51
CA LYS A 140 -12.70 -15.00 -6.88
C LYS A 140 -12.42 -13.62 -7.45
N ILE A 141 -11.16 -13.33 -7.78
CA ILE A 141 -10.76 -12.08 -8.42
C ILE A 141 -10.87 -12.22 -9.93
N LYS A 142 -11.60 -11.29 -10.56
CA LYS A 142 -11.61 -11.05 -12.01
C LYS A 142 -10.97 -9.71 -12.31
N GLU A 143 -9.92 -9.74 -13.13
CA GLU A 143 -9.22 -8.52 -13.54
C GLU A 143 -9.81 -7.97 -14.82
N TYR A 144 -9.92 -6.63 -14.85
CA TYR A 144 -10.40 -5.86 -16.01
C TYR A 144 -9.38 -4.79 -16.38
N ASP A 145 -9.35 -4.40 -17.65
CA ASP A 145 -8.36 -3.43 -18.12
C ASP A 145 -8.63 -2.00 -17.61
N SER A 146 -9.87 -1.71 -17.26
CA SER A 146 -10.28 -0.41 -16.73
C SER A 146 -11.32 -0.52 -15.61
N SER A 147 -11.43 0.54 -14.82
CA SER A 147 -12.49 0.66 -13.79
C SER A 147 -13.88 0.67 -14.42
N ALA A 148 -14.01 1.22 -15.63
CA ALA A 148 -15.29 1.25 -16.34
C ALA A 148 -15.78 -0.14 -16.77
N GLU A 149 -14.86 -1.03 -17.16
CA GLU A 149 -15.18 -2.43 -17.49
C GLU A 149 -15.55 -3.22 -16.22
N ALA A 150 -14.81 -3.01 -15.13
CA ALA A 150 -15.10 -3.62 -13.84
C ALA A 150 -16.50 -3.19 -13.32
N ASP A 151 -16.84 -1.93 -13.45
CA ASP A 151 -18.16 -1.39 -13.11
C ASP A 151 -19.28 -2.05 -13.93
N LYS A 152 -19.10 -2.17 -15.25
CA LYS A 152 -20.04 -2.87 -16.14
C LYS A 152 -20.24 -4.33 -15.75
N ALA A 153 -19.19 -5.02 -15.32
CA ALA A 153 -19.27 -6.41 -14.89
C ALA A 153 -20.16 -6.59 -13.65
N VAL A 154 -20.14 -5.63 -12.72
CA VAL A 154 -21.05 -5.62 -11.56
C VAL A 154 -22.49 -5.29 -11.99
N GLN A 155 -22.67 -4.31 -12.87
CA GLN A 155 -23.99 -3.95 -13.38
C GLN A 155 -24.67 -5.10 -14.14
N SER A 156 -23.91 -5.90 -14.86
CA SER A 156 -24.40 -7.07 -15.61
C SER A 156 -24.60 -8.32 -14.75
N GLY A 157 -24.11 -8.31 -13.50
CA GLY A 157 -24.14 -9.48 -12.61
C GLY A 157 -23.00 -10.50 -12.89
N GLU A 158 -22.03 -10.15 -13.72
CA GLU A 158 -20.85 -10.99 -13.97
C GLU A 158 -19.92 -11.03 -12.75
N ALA A 159 -19.89 -9.96 -11.97
CA ALA A 159 -19.23 -9.86 -10.68
C ALA A 159 -20.22 -9.40 -9.60
N ASP A 160 -20.00 -9.81 -8.36
CA ASP A 160 -20.84 -9.44 -7.21
C ASP A 160 -20.52 -8.04 -6.70
N CYS A 161 -19.27 -7.63 -6.80
CA CYS A 161 -18.79 -6.34 -6.36
C CYS A 161 -17.55 -5.89 -7.15
N PHE A 162 -17.23 -4.61 -7.02
CA PHE A 162 -16.08 -3.96 -7.63
C PHE A 162 -15.28 -3.23 -6.57
N VAL A 163 -13.97 -3.47 -6.51
CA VAL A 163 -13.05 -2.71 -5.63
C VAL A 163 -12.80 -1.35 -6.23
N VAL A 164 -13.27 -0.32 -5.55
CA VAL A 164 -13.07 1.06 -5.95
C VAL A 164 -11.87 1.67 -5.25
N LYS A 165 -11.20 2.58 -5.94
CA LYS A 165 -10.32 3.54 -5.30
C LYS A 165 -11.19 4.48 -4.47
N ALA A 166 -10.81 4.75 -3.21
CA ALA A 166 -11.66 5.48 -2.24
C ALA A 166 -12.25 6.81 -2.78
N GLY A 167 -11.48 7.56 -3.57
CA GLY A 167 -11.93 8.83 -4.14
C GLY A 167 -12.90 8.72 -5.32
N GLN A 168 -12.99 7.56 -5.99
CA GLN A 168 -13.89 7.36 -7.15
C GLN A 168 -15.31 6.98 -6.74
N SER A 169 -15.50 6.44 -5.55
CA SER A 169 -16.78 5.89 -5.09
C SER A 169 -17.92 6.91 -5.05
N LEU A 170 -17.62 8.17 -4.73
CA LEU A 170 -18.65 9.20 -4.55
C LEU A 170 -19.23 9.74 -5.86
N LYS A 171 -18.43 9.83 -6.92
CA LYS A 171 -18.92 10.30 -8.24
C LYS A 171 -19.70 9.25 -9.01
N THR A 172 -19.36 7.98 -8.83
CA THR A 172 -20.02 6.86 -9.51
C THR A 172 -21.36 6.50 -8.86
N LEU A 173 -21.55 6.86 -7.58
CA LEU A 173 -22.77 6.57 -6.83
C LEU A 173 -23.98 7.42 -7.23
N GLU A 174 -23.78 8.65 -7.73
CA GLU A 174 -24.89 9.54 -8.11
C GLU A 174 -25.65 9.03 -9.34
N ASP A 175 -24.98 8.26 -10.22
CA ASP A 175 -25.56 7.76 -11.48
C ASP A 175 -25.87 6.25 -11.48
N SER A 176 -25.48 5.50 -10.44
CA SER A 176 -25.62 4.05 -10.42
C SER A 176 -26.62 3.57 -9.34
N LYS A 177 -27.34 2.49 -9.65
CA LYS A 177 -28.16 1.76 -8.68
C LYS A 177 -27.32 0.95 -7.67
N MET A 178 -26.01 1.14 -7.66
CA MET A 178 -25.07 0.46 -6.79
C MET A 178 -24.85 1.22 -5.49
N ARG A 179 -24.46 0.51 -4.46
CA ARG A 179 -24.12 1.09 -3.16
C ARG A 179 -22.67 0.79 -2.79
N SER A 180 -22.05 1.69 -2.08
CA SER A 180 -20.72 1.52 -1.52
C SER A 180 -20.80 0.84 -0.16
N ILE A 181 -19.94 -0.15 0.06
CA ILE A 181 -19.79 -0.86 1.33
C ILE A 181 -18.32 -0.86 1.70
N PHE A 182 -17.99 -0.36 2.90
CA PHE A 182 -16.66 -0.54 3.46
C PHE A 182 -16.52 -1.97 3.97
N LEU A 183 -15.46 -2.65 3.54
CA LEU A 183 -15.11 -3.96 4.05
C LEU A 183 -14.58 -3.84 5.49
N THR A 184 -14.87 -4.82 6.33
CA THR A 184 -14.58 -4.73 7.76
C THR A 184 -13.14 -5.05 8.11
N LYS A 185 -12.44 -5.81 7.26
CA LYS A 185 -11.03 -6.13 7.47
C LYS A 185 -10.14 -4.97 7.01
N SER A 186 -9.16 -4.61 7.83
CA SER A 186 -8.16 -3.62 7.46
C SER A 186 -6.90 -4.27 6.89
N GLY A 187 -6.20 -3.56 6.00
CA GLY A 187 -4.88 -3.93 5.52
C GLY A 187 -3.81 -3.14 6.25
N ALA A 188 -2.96 -3.81 7.05
CA ALA A 188 -1.83 -3.18 7.71
C ALA A 188 -0.58 -3.26 6.84
N SER A 189 0.10 -2.13 6.67
CA SER A 189 1.38 -2.00 5.95
C SER A 189 2.50 -1.62 6.89
N CYS A 190 3.67 -2.17 6.66
CA CYS A 190 4.86 -2.00 7.47
C CYS A 190 6.13 -1.88 6.61
N PHE A 191 7.25 -1.56 7.24
CA PHE A 191 8.57 -1.67 6.62
C PHE A 191 9.14 -3.07 6.82
N ALA A 192 10.06 -3.46 5.95
CA ALA A 192 10.81 -4.69 6.07
C ALA A 192 12.31 -4.42 6.00
N VAL A 193 13.07 -5.11 6.83
CA VAL A 193 14.53 -5.15 6.81
C VAL A 193 15.00 -6.60 6.93
N THR A 194 16.29 -6.86 6.66
CA THR A 194 16.85 -8.19 6.90
C THR A 194 16.79 -8.53 8.38
N ARG A 195 16.71 -9.82 8.71
CA ARG A 195 16.59 -10.31 10.09
C ARG A 195 17.74 -9.85 10.99
N GLU A 196 18.93 -9.69 10.45
CA GLU A 196 20.12 -9.26 11.21
C GLU A 196 20.11 -7.76 11.52
N ASN A 197 19.38 -6.96 10.76
CA ASN A 197 19.39 -5.50 10.90
C ASN A 197 18.40 -4.99 11.95
N THR A 198 18.52 -5.49 13.17
CA THR A 198 17.66 -5.10 14.30
C THR A 198 17.85 -3.64 14.70
N THR A 199 19.06 -3.10 14.51
CA THR A 199 19.35 -1.68 14.80
C THR A 199 18.53 -0.75 13.93
N LEU A 200 18.50 -0.98 12.63
CA LEU A 200 17.66 -0.20 11.71
C LEU A 200 16.18 -0.36 12.04
N MET A 201 15.73 -1.60 12.33
CA MET A 201 14.35 -1.85 12.72
C MET A 201 13.94 -1.03 13.94
N ASN A 202 14.80 -0.94 14.97
CA ASN A 202 14.53 -0.12 16.15
C ASN A 202 14.43 1.38 15.81
N ILE A 203 15.29 1.86 14.91
CA ILE A 203 15.25 3.25 14.43
C ILE A 203 13.92 3.50 13.69
N LEU A 204 13.54 2.61 12.77
CA LEU A 204 12.31 2.75 12.00
C LEU A 204 11.06 2.72 12.89
N ASN A 205 11.01 1.81 13.87
CA ASN A 205 9.90 1.77 14.83
C ASN A 205 9.80 3.05 15.67
N LYS A 206 10.91 3.68 16.03
CA LYS A 206 10.90 4.99 16.69
C LYS A 206 10.35 6.09 15.79
N THR A 207 10.70 6.09 14.50
CA THR A 207 10.14 7.06 13.55
C THR A 207 8.64 6.88 13.41
N ILE A 208 8.14 5.64 13.37
CA ILE A 208 6.72 5.33 13.28
C ILE A 208 5.97 5.86 14.50
N GLN A 209 6.51 5.72 15.71
CA GLN A 209 5.92 6.25 16.94
C GLN A 209 5.76 7.76 16.95
N THR A 210 6.57 8.49 16.20
CA THR A 210 6.49 9.95 16.07
C THR A 210 5.48 10.42 15.04
N LEU A 211 4.96 9.52 14.19
CA LEU A 211 3.96 9.84 13.19
C LEU A 211 2.59 10.06 13.86
N PRO A 212 1.86 11.12 13.51
CA PRO A 212 0.48 11.29 13.97
C PRO A 212 -0.40 10.21 13.33
N ASP A 213 -1.18 9.49 14.13
CA ASP A 213 -2.03 8.35 13.73
C ASP A 213 -2.98 8.66 12.56
N SER A 214 -3.35 9.93 12.38
CA SER A 214 -4.32 10.35 11.37
C SER A 214 -3.73 10.88 10.06
N ARG A 215 -2.43 11.19 10.00
CA ARG A 215 -1.87 11.92 8.84
C ARG A 215 -1.54 11.04 7.64
N LEU A 216 -0.97 9.86 7.83
CA LEU A 216 -0.66 8.97 6.69
C LEU A 216 -1.94 8.40 6.08
N SER A 217 -2.92 8.01 6.89
CA SER A 217 -4.21 7.50 6.39
C SER A 217 -5.08 8.59 5.75
N SER A 218 -5.05 9.83 6.24
CA SER A 218 -5.80 10.95 5.64
C SER A 218 -5.19 11.39 4.30
N GLN A 219 -3.89 11.30 4.15
CA GLN A 219 -3.17 11.62 2.92
C GLN A 219 -3.38 10.57 1.84
N PHE A 220 -3.60 9.32 2.20
CA PHE A 220 -4.02 8.27 1.27
C PHE A 220 -5.27 8.68 0.48
N CYS A 221 -6.27 9.25 1.14
CA CYS A 221 -7.47 9.77 0.49
C CYS A 221 -7.22 10.98 -0.43
N VAL A 222 -6.19 11.79 -0.17
CA VAL A 222 -5.84 12.95 -1.00
C VAL A 222 -5.17 12.54 -2.31
N TYR A 223 -4.28 11.57 -2.27
CA TYR A 223 -3.60 11.09 -3.48
C TYR A 223 -4.53 10.37 -4.46
N GLU A 224 -5.62 9.79 -3.97
CA GLU A 224 -6.63 9.17 -4.82
C GLU A 224 -7.51 10.17 -5.59
N ASN A 225 -7.56 11.42 -5.16
CA ASN A 225 -8.31 12.50 -5.81
C ASN A 225 -7.46 13.30 -6.81
N ALA A 226 -6.18 13.00 -6.97
CA ALA A 226 -5.35 13.65 -7.98
C ALA A 226 -5.85 13.25 -9.38
N PRO A 227 -6.08 14.22 -10.29
CA PRO A 227 -6.49 13.92 -11.65
C PRO A 227 -5.38 13.12 -12.34
N GLY A 228 -5.72 11.90 -12.79
CA GLY A 228 -4.87 11.07 -13.64
C GLY A 228 -4.89 11.57 -15.07
#